data_24b1fb5d13b816d920612426197d389a
#
_entry.id   24b1fb5d13b816d920612426197d389a
#
_cell.length_a   1.000
_cell.length_b   1.000
_cell.length_c   1.000
_cell.angle_alpha   90.00
_cell.angle_beta   90.00
_cell.angle_gamma   90.00
#
_symmetry.space_group_name_H-M   'P 1'
#
loop_
_entity.id
_entity.type
_entity.pdbx_description
1 polymer ?
#
loop_
_entity_poly.entity_id
_entity_poly.type
_entity_poly.pdbx_seq_one_letter_code
_entity_poly.pdbx_strand_id
1 'polypeptide(L)'
;MALLVLPVPAWGVVSGRPPLISDVQRRFMIKARRYLWLVMLALSPALYAEEGLVNHWKFDGNYKDSVGKDHAWAVYTDVKGPPTWEAGRIGQAVTLGDPVLIPYPRISGPGLQTKAECPNTKAFTVSWWWRPDVLAGGGSGRNGARWSGRMGTHHDDVRWNGWYFHSSETGAVYCGITTAKRFTPKDLPAGTVVKGVWQMLTFTFDKGTGRFYKNGALIATKAGMPAPIRWRGFHMTHWFNGGLDDVRLYDRALGNAEVATLYKSAGGKTPTKRVRVLPK
;
A
#
# COMPACT_ATOMS: atom_id res chain seq x y z
N MET A 1 -24.56 19.86 -1.87
CA MET A 1 -23.91 20.27 -3.10
C MET A 1 -24.99 20.39 -4.17
N ALA A 2 -25.41 21.61 -4.49
CA ALA A 2 -26.53 21.86 -5.38
C ALA A 2 -26.03 21.82 -6.83
N LEU A 3 -26.64 20.96 -7.63
CA LEU A 3 -26.40 20.88 -9.08
C LEU A 3 -27.10 22.07 -9.73
N LEU A 4 -26.32 23.00 -10.25
CA LEU A 4 -26.84 24.13 -11.03
C LEU A 4 -27.22 23.59 -12.42
N VAL A 5 -28.52 23.35 -12.63
CA VAL A 5 -29.07 23.03 -13.95
C VAL A 5 -29.29 24.35 -14.70
N LEU A 6 -28.44 24.60 -15.66
CA LEU A 6 -28.63 25.74 -16.59
C LEU A 6 -29.72 25.38 -17.63
N PRO A 7 -30.67 26.28 -17.94
CA PRO A 7 -31.70 26.02 -18.94
C PRO A 7 -31.08 25.91 -20.34
N VAL A 8 -31.49 24.91 -21.09
CA VAL A 8 -31.14 24.73 -22.50
C VAL A 8 -32.03 25.70 -23.32
N PRO A 9 -31.44 26.62 -24.08
CA PRO A 9 -32.25 27.48 -24.95
C PRO A 9 -32.87 26.66 -26.08
N ALA A 10 -34.18 26.86 -26.32
CA ALA A 10 -34.90 26.28 -27.45
C ALA A 10 -34.36 26.86 -28.75
N TRP A 11 -33.69 26.05 -29.55
CA TRP A 11 -33.21 26.42 -30.89
C TRP A 11 -34.37 26.32 -31.89
N GLY A 12 -34.86 27.47 -32.30
CA GLY A 12 -35.69 27.56 -33.49
C GLY A 12 -34.89 27.12 -34.72
N VAL A 13 -35.50 26.27 -35.56
CA VAL A 13 -34.90 25.80 -36.81
C VAL A 13 -34.82 26.99 -37.77
N VAL A 14 -33.64 27.64 -37.85
CA VAL A 14 -33.31 28.62 -38.87
C VAL A 14 -32.49 27.88 -39.92
N SER A 15 -33.06 27.75 -41.11
CA SER A 15 -32.41 27.24 -42.33
C SER A 15 -31.37 28.26 -42.83
N GLY A 16 -30.19 28.25 -42.24
CA GLY A 16 -29.03 29.04 -42.61
C GLY A 16 -27.76 28.25 -42.47
N ARG A 17 -26.84 28.36 -43.43
CA ARG A 17 -25.51 27.73 -43.35
C ARG A 17 -24.84 28.11 -42.03
N PRO A 18 -24.18 27.17 -41.33
CA PRO A 18 -23.50 27.48 -40.09
C PRO A 18 -22.46 28.59 -40.32
N PRO A 19 -22.33 29.57 -39.41
CA PRO A 19 -21.37 30.65 -39.55
C PRO A 19 -19.95 30.07 -39.71
N LEU A 20 -19.21 30.58 -40.70
CA LEU A 20 -17.82 30.21 -40.93
C LEU A 20 -17.00 30.64 -39.70
N ILE A 21 -16.55 29.66 -38.92
CA ILE A 21 -15.67 29.91 -37.79
C ILE A 21 -14.37 30.50 -38.31
N SER A 22 -13.98 31.70 -37.86
CA SER A 22 -12.76 32.37 -38.31
C SER A 22 -11.53 31.49 -37.97
N ASP A 23 -10.47 31.63 -38.77
CA ASP A 23 -9.21 30.89 -38.54
C ASP A 23 -8.62 31.17 -37.14
N VAL A 24 -8.85 32.33 -36.60
CA VAL A 24 -8.45 32.70 -35.23
C VAL A 24 -9.24 31.87 -34.21
N GLN A 25 -10.55 31.71 -34.36
CA GLN A 25 -11.37 30.89 -33.50
C GLN A 25 -11.02 29.39 -33.59
N ARG A 26 -10.72 28.90 -34.79
CA ARG A 26 -10.24 27.53 -35.00
C ARG A 26 -8.90 27.28 -34.26
N ARG A 27 -7.94 28.20 -34.40
CA ARG A 27 -6.65 28.10 -33.71
C ARG A 27 -6.79 28.16 -32.18
N PHE A 28 -7.72 28.97 -31.70
CA PHE A 28 -8.01 29.06 -30.26
C PHE A 28 -8.63 27.79 -29.72
N MET A 29 -9.62 27.22 -30.44
CA MET A 29 -10.25 25.94 -30.04
C MET A 29 -9.27 24.77 -30.08
N ILE A 30 -8.36 24.71 -31.05
CA ILE A 30 -7.34 23.67 -31.14
C ILE A 30 -6.35 23.79 -29.94
N LYS A 31 -5.93 25.04 -29.63
CA LYS A 31 -5.06 25.26 -28.43
C LYS A 31 -5.79 24.91 -27.14
N ALA A 32 -7.02 25.38 -26.94
CA ALA A 32 -7.83 25.07 -25.76
C ALA A 32 -8.06 23.56 -25.61
N ARG A 33 -8.34 22.86 -26.71
CA ARG A 33 -8.51 21.40 -26.70
C ARG A 33 -7.21 20.66 -26.33
N ARG A 34 -6.04 21.12 -26.79
CA ARG A 34 -4.73 20.58 -26.40
C ARG A 34 -4.42 20.83 -24.92
N TYR A 35 -4.71 22.01 -24.39
CA TYR A 35 -4.55 22.30 -22.98
C TYR A 35 -5.52 21.51 -22.11
N LEU A 36 -6.77 21.30 -22.54
CA LEU A 36 -7.74 20.48 -21.83
C LEU A 36 -7.29 19.01 -21.74
N TRP A 37 -6.74 18.45 -22.82
CA TRP A 37 -6.15 17.10 -22.84
C TRP A 37 -4.91 17.00 -21.95
N LEU A 38 -4.06 18.02 -21.93
CA LEU A 38 -2.89 18.05 -21.05
C LEU A 38 -3.28 18.16 -19.57
N VAL A 39 -4.30 18.93 -19.23
CA VAL A 39 -4.85 19.03 -17.87
C VAL A 39 -5.55 17.72 -17.47
N MET A 40 -6.31 17.09 -18.35
CA MET A 40 -6.92 15.78 -18.10
C MET A 40 -5.87 14.68 -17.90
N LEU A 41 -4.77 14.68 -18.67
CA LEU A 41 -3.66 13.76 -18.52
C LEU A 41 -2.87 14.00 -17.21
N ALA A 42 -2.81 15.22 -16.70
CA ALA A 42 -2.12 15.55 -15.45
C ALA A 42 -2.95 15.23 -14.19
N LEU A 43 -4.29 15.26 -14.29
CA LEU A 43 -5.20 14.95 -13.18
C LEU A 43 -5.49 13.45 -13.04
N SER A 44 -5.32 12.66 -14.11
CA SER A 44 -5.69 11.25 -14.13
C SER A 44 -4.89 10.33 -13.16
N PRO A 45 -3.58 10.49 -12.94
CA PRO A 45 -2.86 9.53 -12.10
C PRO A 45 -3.18 9.66 -10.60
N ALA A 46 -3.47 10.85 -10.10
CA ALA A 46 -3.78 11.08 -8.69
C ALA A 46 -5.20 10.60 -8.34
N LEU A 47 -6.17 10.83 -9.23
CA LEU A 47 -7.55 10.35 -9.06
C LEU A 47 -7.63 8.81 -9.10
N TYR A 48 -6.85 8.16 -9.96
CA TYR A 48 -6.78 6.69 -10.01
C TYR A 48 -6.17 6.07 -8.76
N ALA A 49 -5.26 6.75 -8.08
CA ALA A 49 -4.63 6.23 -6.87
C ALA A 49 -5.57 6.22 -5.65
N GLU A 50 -6.71 6.92 -5.71
CA GLU A 50 -7.72 6.95 -4.65
C GLU A 50 -8.92 6.03 -4.94
N GLU A 51 -9.08 5.58 -6.18
CA GLU A 51 -10.15 4.65 -6.54
C GLU A 51 -9.98 3.31 -5.84
N GLY A 52 -11.01 2.86 -5.14
CA GLY A 52 -11.00 1.62 -4.36
C GLY A 52 -10.20 1.71 -3.05
N LEU A 53 -9.73 2.88 -2.64
CA LEU A 53 -9.10 3.09 -1.33
C LEU A 53 -10.19 3.03 -0.25
N VAL A 54 -10.10 2.05 0.64
CA VAL A 54 -11.10 1.81 1.71
C VAL A 54 -10.61 2.22 3.08
N ASN A 55 -9.30 2.15 3.33
CA ASN A 55 -8.69 2.62 4.57
C ASN A 55 -7.35 3.29 4.27
N HIS A 56 -7.04 4.35 5.03
CA HIS A 56 -5.77 5.06 4.93
C HIS A 56 -5.33 5.60 6.29
N TRP A 57 -4.30 5.00 6.86
CA TRP A 57 -3.67 5.43 8.10
C TRP A 57 -2.38 6.18 7.77
N LYS A 58 -2.46 7.51 7.86
CA LYS A 58 -1.34 8.41 7.54
C LYS A 58 -0.26 8.42 8.62
N PHE A 59 -0.63 8.15 9.87
CA PHE A 59 0.24 8.24 11.03
C PHE A 59 0.88 9.63 11.27
N ASP A 60 0.20 10.68 10.83
CA ASP A 60 0.55 12.08 11.10
C ASP A 60 0.12 12.48 12.53
N GLY A 61 0.86 12.00 13.55
CA GLY A 61 0.60 12.29 14.96
C GLY A 61 -0.66 11.64 15.54
N ASN A 62 -1.31 10.74 14.82
CA ASN A 62 -2.50 10.03 15.27
C ASN A 62 -2.69 8.70 14.56
N TYR A 63 -3.64 7.88 15.07
CA TYR A 63 -3.97 6.56 14.52
C TYR A 63 -5.25 6.54 13.69
N LYS A 64 -5.74 7.70 13.25
CA LYS A 64 -7.00 7.80 12.52
C LYS A 64 -6.90 7.20 11.13
N ASP A 65 -7.93 6.46 10.76
CA ASP A 65 -8.23 6.14 9.38
C ASP A 65 -8.84 7.39 8.74
N SER A 66 -8.19 7.92 7.71
CA SER A 66 -8.58 9.18 7.06
C SER A 66 -9.63 9.00 5.96
N VAL A 67 -9.95 7.75 5.60
CA VAL A 67 -10.93 7.39 4.56
C VAL A 67 -12.10 6.61 5.15
N GLY A 68 -11.81 5.51 5.86
CA GLY A 68 -12.81 4.68 6.51
C GLY A 68 -13.08 5.08 7.97
N LYS A 69 -13.51 4.11 8.78
CA LYS A 69 -13.83 4.28 10.20
C LYS A 69 -13.00 3.38 11.11
N ASP A 70 -12.11 2.61 10.55
CA ASP A 70 -11.33 1.59 11.25
C ASP A 70 -10.03 2.18 11.82
N HIS A 71 -10.17 3.10 12.78
CA HIS A 71 -9.03 3.70 13.47
C HIS A 71 -8.13 2.61 14.06
N ALA A 72 -6.83 2.82 13.97
CA ALA A 72 -5.86 1.93 14.60
C ALA A 72 -5.73 2.26 16.09
N TRP A 73 -5.19 1.32 16.83
CA TRP A 73 -4.80 1.51 18.24
C TRP A 73 -3.52 0.76 18.54
N ALA A 74 -2.78 1.24 19.52
CA ALA A 74 -1.57 0.59 19.99
C ALA A 74 -1.93 -0.61 20.87
N VAL A 75 -1.22 -1.71 20.65
CA VAL A 75 -1.27 -2.92 21.50
C VAL A 75 0.08 -3.08 22.16
N TYR A 76 0.05 -3.17 23.47
CA TYR A 76 1.25 -3.34 24.29
C TYR A 76 1.38 -4.82 24.66
N THR A 77 2.37 -5.48 24.13
CA THR A 77 2.78 -6.79 24.59
C THR A 77 4.24 -6.71 25.04
N ASP A 78 4.47 -6.82 26.33
CA ASP A 78 5.80 -6.93 26.96
C ASP A 78 6.78 -5.77 26.67
N VAL A 79 6.32 -4.51 26.54
CA VAL A 79 7.16 -3.37 26.16
C VAL A 79 7.02 -2.20 27.10
N LYS A 80 8.15 -1.53 27.30
CA LYS A 80 8.23 -0.28 28.06
C LYS A 80 7.96 0.93 27.15
N GLY A 81 6.71 1.37 27.14
CA GLY A 81 6.33 2.67 26.58
C GLY A 81 5.44 2.63 25.33
N PRO A 82 4.71 3.72 25.05
CA PRO A 82 3.87 3.86 23.89
C PRO A 82 4.69 4.03 22.60
N PRO A 83 4.09 3.80 21.41
CA PRO A 83 4.66 4.25 20.17
C PRO A 83 4.96 5.74 20.21
N THR A 84 6.02 6.15 19.55
CA THR A 84 6.43 7.56 19.42
C THR A 84 6.23 8.05 17.98
N TRP A 85 6.40 9.35 17.77
CA TRP A 85 6.26 9.98 16.49
C TRP A 85 7.60 10.56 16.06
N GLU A 86 7.90 10.44 14.77
CA GLU A 86 9.11 10.99 14.15
C GLU A 86 8.80 11.58 12.78
N ALA A 87 9.80 12.17 12.13
CA ALA A 87 9.67 12.56 10.73
C ALA A 87 9.50 11.31 9.85
N GLY A 88 8.37 11.22 9.15
CA GLY A 88 8.01 10.12 8.27
C GLY A 88 8.56 10.25 6.86
N ARG A 89 8.13 9.35 6.01
CA ARG A 89 8.32 9.49 4.57
C ARG A 89 7.38 10.55 4.00
N ILE A 90 6.18 10.65 4.56
CA ILE A 90 5.17 11.66 4.26
C ILE A 90 4.75 12.24 5.61
N GLY A 91 5.01 13.52 5.87
CA GLY A 91 4.66 14.13 7.14
C GLY A 91 5.35 13.47 8.34
N GLN A 92 4.56 12.89 9.26
CA GLN A 92 5.06 12.12 10.39
C GLN A 92 4.89 10.62 10.18
N ALA A 93 5.58 9.83 10.98
CA ALA A 93 5.46 8.38 11.05
C ALA A 93 5.34 7.93 12.51
N VAL A 94 4.72 6.79 12.72
CA VAL A 94 4.76 6.12 14.02
C VAL A 94 6.02 5.28 14.13
N THR A 95 6.77 5.45 15.22
CA THR A 95 7.92 4.62 15.55
C THR A 95 7.52 3.60 16.61
N LEU A 96 7.82 2.36 16.32
CA LEU A 96 7.47 1.19 17.10
C LEU A 96 8.75 0.52 17.61
N GLY A 97 8.71 0.14 18.89
CA GLY A 97 9.85 -0.49 19.55
C GLY A 97 10.84 0.49 20.16
N ASP A 98 11.57 0.03 21.16
CA ASP A 98 12.71 0.72 21.74
C ASP A 98 13.99 0.06 21.22
N PRO A 99 14.81 0.75 20.41
CA PRO A 99 16.03 0.16 19.87
C PRO A 99 17.07 -0.21 20.95
N VAL A 100 16.91 0.30 22.17
CA VAL A 100 17.93 0.17 23.22
C VAL A 100 17.74 -1.06 24.12
N LEU A 101 16.57 -1.68 24.15
CA LEU A 101 16.20 -2.60 25.23
C LEU A 101 15.79 -4.01 24.82
N ILE A 102 16.12 -4.45 23.59
CA ILE A 102 15.70 -5.79 23.17
C ILE A 102 16.88 -6.73 23.04
N PRO A 103 17.29 -7.37 24.14
CA PRO A 103 18.15 -8.53 24.02
C PRO A 103 17.37 -9.66 23.36
N TYR A 104 18.01 -10.25 22.34
CA TYR A 104 17.55 -11.50 21.76
C TYR A 104 17.16 -12.51 22.87
N PRO A 105 16.02 -13.25 22.76
CA PRO A 105 15.30 -13.60 21.55
C PRO A 105 13.91 -12.94 21.34
N ARG A 106 13.56 -11.91 22.05
CA ARG A 106 12.21 -11.32 21.99
C ARG A 106 12.28 -9.88 21.52
N ILE A 107 12.00 -9.65 20.23
CA ILE A 107 11.60 -8.32 19.80
C ILE A 107 10.10 -8.22 20.08
N SER A 108 9.75 -7.70 21.22
CA SER A 108 8.40 -7.27 21.50
C SER A 108 8.40 -5.75 21.45
N GLY A 109 7.78 -5.19 20.46
CA GLY A 109 7.49 -3.76 20.36
C GLY A 109 6.00 -3.54 20.51
N PRO A 110 5.54 -2.31 20.78
CA PRO A 110 4.15 -2.02 20.64
C PRO A 110 3.74 -2.40 19.22
N GLY A 111 2.64 -3.12 19.11
CA GLY A 111 2.00 -3.40 17.83
C GLY A 111 0.92 -2.37 17.54
N LEU A 112 0.52 -2.26 16.29
CA LEU A 112 -0.67 -1.52 15.90
C LEU A 112 -1.70 -2.49 15.33
N GLN A 113 -2.94 -2.29 15.73
CA GLN A 113 -4.08 -3.09 15.27
C GLN A 113 -5.22 -2.19 14.82
N THR A 114 -6.10 -2.74 13.99
CA THR A 114 -7.35 -2.12 13.56
C THR A 114 -8.41 -3.20 13.38
N LYS A 115 -9.68 -2.80 13.35
CA LYS A 115 -10.80 -3.68 13.03
C LYS A 115 -11.05 -3.82 11.53
N ALA A 116 -10.24 -3.21 10.69
CA ALA A 116 -10.40 -3.29 9.23
C ALA A 116 -10.56 -4.73 8.76
N GLU A 117 -11.56 -4.94 7.94
CA GLU A 117 -11.90 -6.25 7.37
C GLU A 117 -11.26 -6.43 5.99
N CYS A 118 -11.27 -7.67 5.49
CA CYS A 118 -10.93 -7.93 4.11
C CYS A 118 -11.89 -7.19 3.17
N PRO A 119 -11.42 -6.21 2.39
CA PRO A 119 -12.31 -5.38 1.59
C PRO A 119 -12.91 -6.18 0.41
N ASN A 120 -12.13 -7.09 -0.15
CA ASN A 120 -12.54 -7.91 -1.29
C ASN A 120 -11.70 -9.20 -1.34
N THR A 121 -12.35 -10.36 -1.25
CA THR A 121 -11.67 -11.67 -1.30
C THR A 121 -11.19 -12.06 -2.70
N LYS A 122 -11.65 -11.38 -3.74
CA LYS A 122 -11.24 -11.63 -5.13
C LYS A 122 -10.05 -10.77 -5.55
N ALA A 123 -9.97 -9.55 -5.02
CA ALA A 123 -8.89 -8.63 -5.34
C ALA A 123 -8.70 -7.61 -4.20
N PHE A 124 -7.47 -7.29 -3.84
CA PHE A 124 -7.15 -6.25 -2.88
C PHE A 124 -5.70 -5.79 -3.02
N THR A 125 -5.38 -4.66 -2.41
CA THR A 125 -4.01 -4.16 -2.32
C THR A 125 -3.75 -3.68 -0.90
N VAL A 126 -2.55 -3.99 -0.39
CA VAL A 126 -2.00 -3.37 0.82
C VAL A 126 -0.71 -2.67 0.42
N SER A 127 -0.58 -1.40 0.77
CA SER A 127 0.63 -0.59 0.53
C SER A 127 1.03 0.13 1.80
N TRP A 128 2.32 0.20 2.10
CA TRP A 128 2.83 0.85 3.30
C TRP A 128 4.27 1.31 3.12
N TRP A 129 4.67 2.35 3.85
CA TRP A 129 6.05 2.73 4.03
C TRP A 129 6.62 2.08 5.29
N TRP A 130 7.81 1.51 5.14
CA TRP A 130 8.44 0.64 6.11
C TRP A 130 9.92 0.99 6.28
N ARG A 131 10.34 1.28 7.51
CA ARG A 131 11.74 1.45 7.85
C ARG A 131 12.08 0.57 9.06
N PRO A 132 12.60 -0.64 8.87
CA PRO A 132 13.06 -1.47 9.98
C PRO A 132 14.37 -0.90 10.53
N ASP A 133 14.42 -0.59 11.82
CA ASP A 133 15.66 -0.21 12.49
C ASP A 133 16.43 -1.44 12.97
N VAL A 134 15.75 -2.57 13.11
CA VAL A 134 16.31 -3.88 13.38
C VAL A 134 15.67 -4.92 12.46
N LEU A 135 16.49 -5.76 11.84
CA LEU A 135 16.04 -6.93 11.08
C LEU A 135 16.15 -8.23 11.89
N ALA A 136 16.60 -8.18 13.15
CA ALA A 136 16.66 -9.34 14.01
C ALA A 136 15.25 -9.79 14.41
N GLY A 137 14.97 -11.08 14.29
CA GLY A 137 13.65 -11.61 14.51
C GLY A 137 13.33 -11.89 15.98
N GLY A 138 12.09 -11.61 16.37
CA GLY A 138 11.52 -11.92 17.69
C GLY A 138 10.70 -13.19 17.74
N GLY A 139 10.54 -13.92 16.65
CA GLY A 139 9.76 -15.15 16.58
C GLY A 139 10.61 -16.37 16.24
N SER A 140 10.56 -17.42 17.04
CA SER A 140 11.12 -18.73 16.67
C SER A 140 10.14 -19.46 15.77
N GLY A 141 10.36 -19.42 14.46
CA GLY A 141 9.75 -20.39 13.57
C GLY A 141 10.21 -21.81 13.97
N ARG A 142 9.42 -22.85 13.65
CA ARG A 142 9.72 -24.24 13.96
C ARG A 142 11.11 -24.73 13.54
N ASN A 143 11.84 -23.96 12.72
CA ASN A 143 13.17 -24.27 12.20
C ASN A 143 14.23 -23.22 12.58
N GLY A 144 14.07 -22.51 13.70
CA GLY A 144 15.03 -21.49 14.13
C GLY A 144 15.02 -20.21 13.27
N ALA A 145 14.12 -20.11 12.30
CA ALA A 145 14.01 -18.93 11.48
C ALA A 145 13.50 -17.73 12.31
N ARG A 146 14.21 -16.64 12.22
CA ARG A 146 13.92 -15.40 12.94
C ARG A 146 13.17 -14.45 12.03
N TRP A 147 12.01 -13.99 12.50
CA TRP A 147 11.14 -13.10 11.75
C TRP A 147 11.19 -11.70 12.36
N SER A 148 11.35 -10.69 11.54
CA SER A 148 11.28 -9.30 11.94
C SER A 148 10.09 -8.64 11.25
N GLY A 149 9.28 -7.93 12.02
CA GLY A 149 8.16 -7.17 11.49
C GLY A 149 7.13 -8.06 10.80
N ARG A 150 6.04 -8.31 11.49
CA ARG A 150 4.88 -8.99 10.94
C ARG A 150 3.78 -7.97 10.70
N MET A 151 3.23 -8.01 9.50
CA MET A 151 2.00 -7.32 9.13
C MET A 151 1.01 -8.36 8.60
N GLY A 152 -0.27 -8.20 8.85
CA GLY A 152 -1.25 -9.12 8.31
C GLY A 152 -2.52 -9.18 9.12
N THR A 153 -3.36 -10.13 8.76
CA THR A 153 -4.68 -10.27 9.35
C THR A 153 -4.63 -11.01 10.67
N HIS A 154 -5.47 -10.59 11.58
CA HIS A 154 -5.73 -11.35 12.79
C HIS A 154 -6.47 -12.62 12.40
N HIS A 155 -6.02 -13.75 12.91
CA HIS A 155 -6.76 -14.99 12.81
C HIS A 155 -7.17 -15.43 14.22
N ASP A 156 -8.42 -15.62 14.39
CA ASP A 156 -8.98 -16.20 15.62
C ASP A 156 -8.81 -17.72 15.61
N ASP A 157 -8.19 -18.29 14.58
CA ASP A 157 -8.10 -19.71 14.37
C ASP A 157 -6.73 -20.15 13.79
N VAL A 158 -6.37 -21.39 14.07
CA VAL A 158 -5.09 -22.09 13.85
C VAL A 158 -4.63 -22.14 12.39
N ARG A 159 -5.40 -21.58 11.46
CA ARG A 159 -5.15 -21.64 10.02
C ARG A 159 -4.88 -20.26 9.45
N TRP A 160 -3.64 -19.98 9.13
CA TRP A 160 -3.12 -18.79 8.44
C TRP A 160 -3.75 -18.56 7.06
N ASN A 161 -5.04 -18.29 7.00
CA ASN A 161 -5.80 -18.18 5.75
C ASN A 161 -6.07 -16.73 5.31
N GLY A 162 -5.55 -15.76 6.04
CA GLY A 162 -5.56 -14.34 5.67
C GLY A 162 -4.28 -13.92 4.96
N TRP A 163 -4.18 -12.65 4.64
CA TRP A 163 -2.95 -12.06 4.12
C TRP A 163 -1.93 -11.83 5.23
N TYR A 164 -0.65 -12.03 4.91
CA TYR A 164 0.44 -11.72 5.83
C TYR A 164 1.73 -11.35 5.10
N PHE A 165 2.58 -10.64 5.83
CA PHE A 165 3.93 -10.25 5.49
C PHE A 165 4.86 -10.47 6.67
N HIS A 166 6.06 -10.96 6.41
CA HIS A 166 7.16 -10.99 7.36
C HIS A 166 8.48 -10.70 6.63
N SER A 167 9.41 -10.03 7.29
CA SER A 167 10.81 -10.02 6.89
C SER A 167 11.65 -10.92 7.79
N SER A 168 12.75 -11.45 7.26
CA SER A 168 13.73 -12.20 8.04
C SER A 168 14.87 -11.29 8.51
N GLU A 169 15.77 -11.82 9.34
CA GLU A 169 17.00 -11.12 9.77
C GLU A 169 17.92 -10.70 8.60
N THR A 170 17.85 -11.41 7.50
CA THR A 170 18.58 -11.06 6.25
C THR A 170 17.84 -10.10 5.35
N GLY A 171 16.62 -9.68 5.72
CA GLY A 171 15.73 -8.88 4.88
C GLY A 171 15.08 -9.66 3.75
N ALA A 172 15.14 -10.98 3.74
CA ALA A 172 14.29 -11.80 2.88
C ALA A 172 12.83 -11.74 3.33
N VAL A 173 11.89 -11.90 2.40
CA VAL A 173 10.46 -11.70 2.66
C VAL A 173 9.66 -12.97 2.44
N TYR A 174 8.68 -13.15 3.32
CA TYR A 174 7.58 -14.07 3.16
C TYR A 174 6.29 -13.23 3.11
N CYS A 175 5.52 -13.39 2.05
CA CYS A 175 4.28 -12.64 1.88
C CYS A 175 3.28 -13.47 1.07
N GLY A 176 2.01 -13.45 1.45
CA GLY A 176 0.99 -14.18 0.72
C GLY A 176 -0.31 -14.38 1.49
N ILE A 177 -1.14 -15.28 0.99
CA ILE A 177 -2.48 -15.54 1.53
C ILE A 177 -2.48 -16.71 2.52
N THR A 178 -1.70 -17.74 2.25
CA THR A 178 -1.57 -18.92 3.12
C THR A 178 -0.13 -19.37 3.21
N THR A 179 0.17 -20.28 4.16
CA THR A 179 1.51 -20.85 4.26
C THR A 179 1.89 -21.76 3.10
N ALA A 180 0.92 -22.31 2.37
CA ALA A 180 1.16 -23.24 1.26
C ALA A 180 1.52 -22.55 -0.06
N LYS A 181 0.91 -21.38 -0.33
CA LYS A 181 1.11 -20.62 -1.57
C LYS A 181 1.42 -19.16 -1.23
N ARG A 182 2.71 -18.86 -1.13
CA ARG A 182 3.23 -17.54 -0.73
C ARG A 182 4.54 -17.24 -1.45
N PHE A 183 4.94 -15.99 -1.47
CA PHE A 183 6.33 -15.61 -1.73
C PHE A 183 7.22 -16.12 -0.61
N THR A 184 8.40 -16.58 -0.96
CA THR A 184 9.42 -17.12 -0.08
C THR A 184 10.76 -16.42 -0.35
N PRO A 185 11.83 -16.67 0.42
CA PRO A 185 13.16 -16.16 0.12
C PRO A 185 13.71 -16.51 -1.28
N LYS A 186 13.17 -17.53 -1.93
CA LYS A 186 13.49 -17.83 -3.33
C LYS A 186 12.91 -16.77 -4.29
N ASP A 187 11.74 -16.25 -3.97
CA ASP A 187 11.05 -15.22 -4.75
C ASP A 187 11.50 -13.81 -4.34
N LEU A 188 11.68 -13.59 -3.03
CA LEU A 188 12.01 -12.32 -2.37
C LEU A 188 13.23 -12.53 -1.46
N PRO A 189 14.46 -12.54 -2.04
CA PRO A 189 15.69 -12.96 -1.33
C PRO A 189 16.16 -11.94 -0.29
N ALA A 190 17.25 -12.28 0.40
CA ALA A 190 17.97 -11.38 1.30
C ALA A 190 18.20 -10.01 0.68
N GLY A 191 18.05 -8.94 1.46
CA GLY A 191 18.13 -7.56 0.99
C GLY A 191 16.88 -7.03 0.27
N THR A 192 15.80 -7.84 0.14
CA THR A 192 14.51 -7.34 -0.31
C THR A 192 14.02 -6.22 0.62
N VAL A 193 14.11 -6.41 1.92
CA VAL A 193 13.95 -5.35 2.94
C VAL A 193 15.32 -4.93 3.44
N VAL A 194 15.55 -3.61 3.55
CA VAL A 194 16.83 -3.04 3.95
C VAL A 194 16.67 -2.29 5.27
N LYS A 195 17.55 -2.57 6.24
CA LYS A 195 17.58 -1.93 7.55
C LYS A 195 17.86 -0.43 7.44
N GLY A 196 17.18 0.37 8.24
CA GLY A 196 17.41 1.81 8.40
C GLY A 196 16.98 2.66 7.20
N VAL A 197 16.30 2.08 6.21
CA VAL A 197 15.89 2.78 4.98
C VAL A 197 14.38 2.74 4.81
N TRP A 198 13.78 3.90 4.59
CA TRP A 198 12.39 4.00 4.19
C TRP A 198 12.15 3.34 2.83
N GLN A 199 11.24 2.39 2.77
CA GLN A 199 10.87 1.63 1.58
C GLN A 199 9.37 1.55 1.48
N MET A 200 8.80 1.82 0.32
CA MET A 200 7.40 1.49 0.05
C MET A 200 7.30 0.03 -0.36
N LEU A 201 6.56 -0.74 0.38
CA LEU A 201 6.23 -2.12 0.06
C LEU A 201 4.75 -2.18 -0.33
N THR A 202 4.44 -2.95 -1.36
CA THR A 202 3.06 -3.13 -1.80
C THR A 202 2.84 -4.58 -2.19
N PHE A 203 1.74 -5.15 -1.71
CA PHE A 203 1.24 -6.44 -2.15
C PHE A 203 -0.11 -6.24 -2.84
N THR A 204 -0.28 -6.80 -4.03
CA THR A 204 -1.57 -6.86 -4.71
C THR A 204 -1.97 -8.31 -4.92
N PHE A 205 -3.26 -8.58 -4.77
CA PHE A 205 -3.87 -9.86 -5.07
C PHE A 205 -4.99 -9.66 -6.09
N ASP A 206 -5.00 -10.47 -7.14
CA ASP A 206 -6.03 -10.47 -8.17
C ASP A 206 -6.30 -11.90 -8.63
N LYS A 207 -7.49 -12.43 -8.30
CA LYS A 207 -8.00 -13.72 -8.78
C LYS A 207 -6.95 -14.84 -8.79
N GLY A 208 -6.28 -15.02 -7.65
CA GLY A 208 -5.27 -16.07 -7.49
C GLY A 208 -3.83 -15.67 -7.89
N THR A 209 -3.61 -14.42 -8.29
CA THR A 209 -2.29 -13.92 -8.63
C THR A 209 -1.85 -12.87 -7.61
N GLY A 210 -0.79 -13.15 -6.85
CA GLY A 210 -0.11 -12.18 -5.99
C GLY A 210 1.03 -11.49 -6.73
N ARG A 211 1.19 -10.17 -6.49
CA ARG A 211 2.34 -9.38 -6.97
C ARG A 211 2.94 -8.62 -5.79
N PHE A 212 4.25 -8.59 -5.73
CA PHE A 212 4.97 -7.86 -4.70
C PHE A 212 5.83 -6.77 -5.32
N TYR A 213 5.72 -5.55 -4.77
CA TYR A 213 6.41 -4.38 -5.26
C TYR A 213 7.28 -3.79 -4.16
N LYS A 214 8.41 -3.24 -4.56
CA LYS A 214 9.28 -2.42 -3.71
C LYS A 214 9.56 -1.09 -4.39
N ASN A 215 9.30 0.01 -3.70
CA ASN A 215 9.55 1.36 -4.20
C ASN A 215 8.92 1.61 -5.59
N GLY A 216 7.66 1.20 -5.76
CA GLY A 216 6.91 1.36 -6.98
C GLY A 216 7.25 0.37 -8.11
N ALA A 217 8.28 -0.45 -7.95
CA ALA A 217 8.69 -1.45 -8.95
C ALA A 217 8.15 -2.83 -8.61
N LEU A 218 7.57 -3.52 -9.59
CA LEU A 218 7.21 -4.93 -9.48
C LEU A 218 8.49 -5.77 -9.36
N ILE A 219 8.62 -6.56 -8.30
CA ILE A 219 9.80 -7.42 -8.07
C ILE A 219 9.50 -8.90 -8.10
N ALA A 220 8.25 -9.31 -7.86
CA ALA A 220 7.84 -10.72 -7.98
C ALA A 220 6.36 -10.86 -8.32
N THR A 221 6.03 -11.93 -9.05
CA THR A 221 4.66 -12.35 -9.35
C THR A 221 4.51 -13.84 -9.05
N LYS A 222 3.41 -14.24 -8.44
CA LYS A 222 3.12 -15.65 -8.12
C LYS A 222 1.65 -15.96 -8.38
N ALA A 223 1.40 -16.90 -9.26
CA ALA A 223 0.08 -17.42 -9.56
C ALA A 223 -0.30 -18.61 -8.64
N GLY A 224 -1.58 -18.96 -8.65
CA GLY A 224 -2.13 -20.09 -7.92
C GLY A 224 -2.22 -19.86 -6.42
N MET A 225 -2.24 -18.62 -5.94
CA MET A 225 -2.58 -18.30 -4.56
C MET A 225 -4.08 -18.54 -4.34
N PRO A 226 -4.49 -19.16 -3.23
CA PRO A 226 -5.91 -19.27 -2.90
C PRO A 226 -6.49 -17.88 -2.60
N ALA A 227 -7.80 -17.73 -2.76
CA ALA A 227 -8.49 -16.55 -2.26
C ALA A 227 -8.33 -16.49 -0.72
N PRO A 228 -8.12 -15.30 -0.15
CA PRO A 228 -8.14 -15.14 1.28
C PRO A 228 -9.54 -15.45 1.80
N ILE A 229 -9.62 -16.01 2.99
CA ILE A 229 -10.88 -15.96 3.73
C ILE A 229 -11.12 -14.51 4.17
N ARG A 230 -12.37 -14.16 4.38
CA ARG A 230 -12.72 -12.87 4.95
C ARG A 230 -12.11 -12.77 6.35
N TRP A 231 -11.13 -11.86 6.52
CA TRP A 231 -10.55 -11.61 7.84
C TRP A 231 -11.28 -10.47 8.54
N ARG A 232 -11.20 -10.47 9.85
CA ARG A 232 -11.62 -9.37 10.71
C ARG A 232 -10.43 -8.94 11.55
N GLY A 233 -10.09 -7.68 11.44
CA GLY A 233 -8.92 -7.12 12.11
C GLY A 233 -7.61 -7.29 11.31
N PHE A 234 -6.82 -6.26 11.39
CA PHE A 234 -5.56 -6.14 10.65
C PHE A 234 -4.47 -5.68 11.62
N HIS A 235 -3.43 -6.52 11.78
CA HIS A 235 -2.22 -6.17 12.50
C HIS A 235 -1.29 -5.44 11.55
N MET A 236 -0.99 -4.18 11.84
CA MET A 236 -0.07 -3.41 11.02
C MET A 236 1.38 -3.67 11.37
N THR A 237 1.61 -4.07 12.63
CA THR A 237 2.94 -4.43 13.09
C THR A 237 2.85 -5.42 14.25
N HIS A 238 3.74 -6.40 14.24
CA HIS A 238 4.01 -7.26 15.37
C HIS A 238 5.49 -7.67 15.29
N TRP A 239 6.21 -7.68 16.40
CA TRP A 239 7.66 -7.92 16.42
C TRP A 239 8.44 -7.00 15.47
N PHE A 240 8.08 -5.72 15.47
CA PHE A 240 8.69 -4.72 14.63
C PHE A 240 9.35 -3.64 15.47
N ASN A 241 10.54 -3.24 15.04
CA ASN A 241 11.26 -2.10 15.57
C ASN A 241 11.63 -1.20 14.40
N GLY A 242 11.08 -0.01 14.37
CA GLY A 242 11.27 0.95 13.29
C GLY A 242 10.06 1.80 13.01
N GLY A 243 10.10 2.51 11.90
CA GLY A 243 9.05 3.43 11.45
C GLY A 243 8.04 2.77 10.51
N LEU A 244 6.77 3.07 10.73
CA LEU A 244 5.65 2.73 9.85
C LEU A 244 4.93 4.02 9.46
N ASP A 245 4.58 4.15 8.16
CA ASP A 245 3.98 5.34 7.62
C ASP A 245 3.05 5.01 6.45
N ASP A 246 2.02 5.82 6.25
CA ASP A 246 1.16 5.86 5.07
C ASP A 246 0.62 4.47 4.65
N VAL A 247 -0.04 3.77 5.58
CA VAL A 247 -0.63 2.44 5.31
C VAL A 247 -1.96 2.58 4.61
N ARG A 248 -2.11 1.91 3.47
CA ARG A 248 -3.30 1.96 2.61
C ARG A 248 -3.85 0.58 2.31
N LEU A 249 -5.17 0.44 2.34
CA LEU A 249 -5.89 -0.76 1.97
C LEU A 249 -6.90 -0.45 0.87
N TYR A 250 -6.86 -1.21 -0.23
CA TYR A 250 -7.74 -1.06 -1.39
C TYR A 250 -8.58 -2.31 -1.59
N ASP A 251 -9.81 -2.16 -2.05
CA ASP A 251 -10.73 -3.25 -2.41
C ASP A 251 -10.50 -3.82 -3.82
N ARG A 252 -9.43 -3.40 -4.47
CA ARG A 252 -8.99 -3.85 -5.80
C ARG A 252 -7.48 -4.05 -5.87
N ALA A 253 -7.04 -4.77 -6.89
CA ALA A 253 -5.62 -4.87 -7.20
C ALA A 253 -5.17 -3.62 -7.98
N LEU A 254 -4.20 -2.90 -7.44
CA LEU A 254 -3.53 -1.83 -8.17
C LEU A 254 -2.63 -2.40 -9.27
N GLY A 255 -2.63 -1.75 -10.43
CA GLY A 255 -1.73 -2.07 -11.52
C GLY A 255 -0.32 -1.49 -11.32
N ASN A 256 0.63 -1.93 -12.16
CA ASN A 256 2.03 -1.49 -12.07
C ASN A 256 2.19 0.04 -12.14
N ALA A 257 1.44 0.69 -13.03
CA ALA A 257 1.48 2.15 -13.20
C ALA A 257 0.94 2.89 -11.97
N GLU A 258 -0.10 2.36 -11.33
CA GLU A 258 -0.72 2.93 -10.13
C GLU A 258 0.22 2.82 -8.93
N VAL A 259 0.84 1.64 -8.71
CA VAL A 259 1.82 1.45 -7.64
C VAL A 259 3.05 2.34 -7.85
N ALA A 260 3.52 2.51 -9.10
CA ALA A 260 4.60 3.43 -9.42
C ALA A 260 4.21 4.89 -9.18
N THR A 261 2.97 5.28 -9.48
CA THR A 261 2.44 6.62 -9.21
C THR A 261 2.33 6.88 -7.72
N LEU A 262 1.81 5.92 -6.95
CA LEU A 262 1.73 5.99 -5.50
C LEU A 262 3.10 6.23 -4.86
N TYR A 263 4.13 5.53 -5.32
CA TYR A 263 5.51 5.74 -4.85
C TYR A 263 6.05 7.13 -5.20
N LYS A 264 5.78 7.63 -6.42
CA LYS A 264 6.22 8.96 -6.87
C LYS A 264 5.55 10.08 -6.11
N SER A 265 4.25 9.98 -5.83
CA SER A 265 3.50 10.99 -5.06
C SER A 265 4.05 11.20 -3.66
N ALA A 266 4.68 10.18 -3.09
CA ALA A 266 5.40 10.25 -1.83
C ALA A 266 6.87 10.76 -1.97
N GLY A 267 7.21 11.43 -3.07
CA GLY A 267 8.58 11.92 -3.34
C GLY A 267 9.58 10.81 -3.70
N GLY A 268 9.10 9.65 -4.13
CA GLY A 268 9.95 8.57 -4.64
C GLY A 268 10.54 8.88 -6.02
N LYS A 269 11.77 8.45 -6.28
CA LYS A 269 12.38 8.52 -7.63
C LYS A 269 11.84 7.38 -8.48
N THR A 270 11.66 7.59 -9.78
CA THR A 270 11.22 6.54 -10.71
C THR A 270 12.12 5.30 -10.59
N PRO A 271 11.54 4.10 -10.38
CA PRO A 271 12.34 2.89 -10.34
C PRO A 271 13.04 2.64 -11.68
N THR A 272 14.34 2.41 -11.65
CA THR A 272 15.15 2.19 -12.87
C THR A 272 15.39 0.71 -13.19
N LYS A 273 14.88 -0.22 -12.39
CA LYS A 273 15.23 -1.65 -12.50
C LYS A 273 14.17 -2.48 -13.22
N ARG A 274 14.63 -3.30 -14.15
CA ARG A 274 13.82 -4.31 -14.87
C ARG A 274 13.32 -5.39 -13.92
N VAL A 275 12.06 -5.75 -14.08
CA VAL A 275 11.41 -6.88 -13.41
C VAL A 275 12.07 -8.19 -13.83
N ARG A 276 12.49 -8.99 -12.88
CA ARG A 276 12.84 -10.39 -13.12
C ARG A 276 11.54 -11.20 -13.08
N VAL A 277 11.04 -11.57 -14.24
CA VAL A 277 9.94 -12.53 -14.34
C VAL A 277 10.51 -13.89 -13.99
N LEU A 278 10.05 -14.49 -12.90
CA LEU A 278 10.42 -15.85 -12.55
C LEU A 278 9.67 -16.83 -13.46
N PRO A 279 10.32 -17.87 -14.01
CA PRO A 279 9.65 -18.88 -14.80
C PRO A 279 8.55 -19.60 -13.99
N LYS A 280 7.54 -20.06 -14.70
CA LYS A 280 6.37 -20.78 -14.16
C LYS A 280 6.75 -22.08 -13.45
#